data_0fd70bcb26339de81b94c60d4d57a2c4
#
_entry.id   0fd70bcb26339de81b94c60d4d57a2c4
#
_cell.length_a   1.000
_cell.length_b   1.000
_cell.length_c   1.000
_cell.angle_alpha   90.00
_cell.angle_beta   90.00
_cell.angle_gamma   90.00
#
_symmetry.space_group_name_H-M   'P 1'
#
loop_
_entity.id
_entity.type
_entity.pdbx_description
1 polymer ?
#
loop_
_entity_poly.entity_id
_entity_poly.type
_entity_poly.pdbx_seq_one_letter_code
_entity_poly.pdbx_strand_id
1 'polypeptide(L)'
;MSTLYEIAASLKGNQQTVVDAITCEAPILRDLPMEESSHGLWNIYESMKNVTGGDLVELDAPLPTVGVESELQQTDLSIIGGEMEVGEDTARKLGGPAAYFARKATPVLRKTGMSAERRVLYNGFREFAIKNNNVISAGGSSNANYTILCVHYVPGEITGVYDAEGFGDGKTFDLAPIAGGNLYKNAEGQLVYGMRLKTYFGLQLANPDYVSAIVNCDITNDTADSRTFPTAMMIDDLLVNAKAGQNTFIFCHPKVKSYLGSINKLDRLTIQNNHFSTQIDAWNGVPILTSFNFDNGTEETVEI
;
A
#
# COMPACT_ATOMS: atom_id res chain seq x y z
N MET A 1 14.95 5.02 -3.16
CA MET A 1 13.93 3.98 -3.38
C MET A 1 13.09 4.39 -4.58
N SER A 2 12.88 3.50 -5.51
CA SER A 2 12.05 3.78 -6.69
C SER A 2 10.59 3.49 -6.38
N THR A 3 9.69 4.38 -6.82
CA THR A 3 8.25 4.15 -6.73
C THR A 3 7.75 3.34 -7.91
N LEU A 4 6.54 2.78 -7.82
CA LEU A 4 5.91 2.04 -8.91
C LEU A 4 5.85 2.86 -10.21
N TYR A 5 5.65 4.17 -10.09
CA TYR A 5 5.62 5.10 -11.22
C TYR A 5 7.00 5.25 -11.88
N GLU A 6 8.07 5.41 -11.10
CA GLU A 6 9.43 5.54 -11.61
C GLU A 6 9.92 4.26 -12.29
N ILE A 7 9.55 3.08 -11.73
CA ILE A 7 9.81 1.79 -12.34
C ILE A 7 9.12 1.69 -13.70
N ALA A 8 7.83 2.02 -13.77
CA ALA A 8 7.09 1.99 -15.03
C ALA A 8 7.63 2.99 -16.07
N ALA A 9 8.13 4.14 -15.64
CA ALA A 9 8.73 5.14 -16.53
C ALA A 9 10.04 4.64 -17.17
N SER A 10 10.75 3.71 -16.53
CA SER A 10 11.96 3.10 -17.08
C SER A 10 11.67 2.01 -18.12
N LEU A 11 10.43 1.48 -18.15
CA LEU A 11 10.02 0.44 -19.08
C LEU A 11 9.59 1.03 -20.44
N LYS A 12 9.85 0.28 -21.51
CA LYS A 12 9.42 0.65 -22.87
C LYS A 12 7.95 0.30 -23.10
N GLY A 13 7.25 1.15 -23.87
CA GLY A 13 5.87 0.89 -24.32
C GLY A 13 4.80 1.58 -23.45
N ASN A 14 3.60 0.97 -23.38
CA ASN A 14 2.43 1.55 -22.68
C ASN A 14 2.39 1.25 -21.17
N GLN A 15 3.48 0.77 -20.58
CA GLN A 15 3.52 0.37 -19.17
C GLN A 15 3.22 1.54 -18.24
N GLN A 16 3.81 2.71 -18.49
CA GLN A 16 3.55 3.91 -17.72
C GLN A 16 2.06 4.31 -17.74
N THR A 17 1.41 4.23 -18.90
CA THR A 17 -0.03 4.55 -19.01
C THR A 17 -0.90 3.57 -18.21
N VAL A 18 -0.51 2.30 -18.13
CA VAL A 18 -1.21 1.28 -17.33
C VAL A 18 -1.03 1.56 -15.84
N VAL A 19 0.19 1.87 -15.41
CA VAL A 19 0.48 2.22 -14.01
C VAL A 19 -0.22 3.51 -13.61
N ASP A 20 -0.19 4.54 -14.45
CA ASP A 20 -0.94 5.79 -14.22
C ASP A 20 -2.43 5.53 -14.02
N ALA A 21 -3.01 4.64 -14.83
CA ALA A 21 -4.41 4.29 -14.69
C ALA A 21 -4.71 3.51 -13.40
N ILE A 22 -3.83 2.60 -13.00
CA ILE A 22 -3.95 1.81 -11.76
C ILE A 22 -3.80 2.71 -10.54
N THR A 23 -2.83 3.60 -10.53
CA THR A 23 -2.46 4.42 -9.37
C THR A 23 -3.21 5.73 -9.26
N CYS A 24 -4.03 6.08 -10.26
CA CYS A 24 -4.79 7.34 -10.31
C CYS A 24 -5.66 7.57 -9.07
N GLU A 25 -6.31 6.52 -8.56
CA GLU A 25 -7.16 6.54 -7.36
C GLU A 25 -6.58 5.70 -6.22
N ALA A 26 -5.29 5.41 -6.29
CA ALA A 26 -4.53 4.63 -5.30
C ALA A 26 -3.22 5.36 -4.95
N PRO A 27 -3.30 6.51 -4.25
CA PRO A 27 -2.15 7.38 -3.99
C PRO A 27 -1.08 6.70 -3.12
N ILE A 28 -1.47 5.84 -2.19
CA ILE A 28 -0.54 5.13 -1.30
C ILE A 28 0.25 4.08 -2.09
N LEU A 29 -0.45 3.34 -2.97
CA LEU A 29 0.20 2.37 -3.85
C LEU A 29 1.17 3.05 -4.84
N ARG A 30 0.84 4.27 -5.29
CA ARG A 30 1.70 5.06 -6.19
C ARG A 30 3.03 5.43 -5.54
N ASP A 31 2.95 5.88 -4.29
CA ASP A 31 4.10 6.45 -3.56
C ASP A 31 4.84 5.39 -2.71
N LEU A 32 4.37 4.13 -2.74
CA LEU A 32 5.01 3.00 -2.06
C LEU A 32 6.41 2.75 -2.65
N PRO A 33 7.47 2.74 -1.82
CA PRO A 33 8.79 2.33 -2.26
C PRO A 33 8.80 0.87 -2.68
N MET A 34 9.46 0.58 -3.80
CA MET A 34 9.48 -0.76 -4.41
C MET A 34 10.91 -1.26 -4.56
N GLU A 35 11.11 -2.55 -4.33
CA GLU A 35 12.36 -3.27 -4.54
C GLU A 35 12.14 -4.49 -5.46
N GLU A 36 13.21 -4.97 -6.07
CA GLU A 36 13.18 -6.17 -6.91
C GLU A 36 13.08 -7.43 -6.06
N SER A 37 12.27 -8.40 -6.51
CA SER A 37 12.23 -9.70 -5.87
C SER A 37 13.55 -10.45 -6.06
N SER A 38 13.96 -11.21 -5.05
CA SER A 38 15.20 -12.00 -5.10
C SER A 38 15.11 -13.21 -6.04
N HIS A 39 13.90 -13.73 -6.28
CA HIS A 39 13.66 -14.98 -7.04
C HIS A 39 12.40 -14.91 -7.91
N GLY A 40 12.22 -13.85 -8.68
CA GLY A 40 11.05 -13.68 -9.55
C GLY A 40 9.74 -13.59 -8.75
N LEU A 41 8.97 -14.67 -8.67
CA LEU A 41 7.63 -14.65 -8.05
C LEU A 41 7.61 -14.76 -6.52
N TRP A 42 8.76 -14.80 -5.88
CA TRP A 42 8.90 -14.82 -4.42
C TRP A 42 10.16 -14.08 -3.99
N ASN A 43 10.12 -13.57 -2.78
CA ASN A 43 11.22 -12.81 -2.19
C ASN A 43 11.65 -13.44 -0.87
N ILE A 44 12.95 -13.66 -0.70
CA ILE A 44 13.56 -14.02 0.60
C ILE A 44 14.16 -12.76 1.20
N TYR A 45 13.87 -12.56 2.47
CA TYR A 45 14.48 -11.49 3.26
C TYR A 45 14.80 -11.98 4.66
N GLU A 46 15.74 -11.31 5.28
CA GLU A 46 16.16 -11.60 6.65
C GLU A 46 15.38 -10.70 7.62
N SER A 47 14.63 -11.33 8.52
CA SER A 47 13.95 -10.63 9.61
C SER A 47 14.82 -10.70 10.86
N MET A 48 15.23 -9.54 11.38
CA MET A 48 16.03 -9.43 12.59
C MET A 48 15.13 -9.58 13.82
N LYS A 49 15.40 -10.59 14.66
CA LYS A 49 14.64 -10.83 15.91
C LYS A 49 15.27 -10.12 17.09
N ASN A 50 16.58 -10.17 17.21
CA ASN A 50 17.31 -9.58 18.31
C ASN A 50 18.68 -9.10 17.84
N VAL A 51 19.03 -7.88 18.23
CA VAL A 51 20.32 -7.29 17.89
C VAL A 51 21.01 -6.88 19.19
N THR A 52 22.13 -7.51 19.50
CA THR A 52 22.97 -7.13 20.64
C THR A 52 24.09 -6.24 20.14
N GLY A 53 23.99 -4.94 20.45
CA GLY A 53 25.03 -3.96 20.14
C GLY A 53 26.17 -3.93 21.13
N GLY A 54 27.25 -3.23 20.77
CA GLY A 54 28.33 -2.90 21.68
C GLY A 54 27.94 -1.85 22.71
N ASP A 55 28.61 -1.81 23.84
CA ASP A 55 28.45 -0.82 24.92
C ASP A 55 29.72 0.00 25.12
N LEU A 56 29.60 1.09 25.87
CA LEU A 56 30.73 1.88 26.31
C LEU A 56 31.53 1.06 27.33
N VAL A 57 32.82 0.81 27.00
CA VAL A 57 33.71 0.00 27.81
C VAL A 57 34.85 0.87 28.31
N GLU A 58 35.27 0.66 29.56
CA GLU A 58 36.43 1.33 30.14
C GLU A 58 37.73 0.93 29.43
N LEU A 59 38.74 1.80 29.51
CA LEU A 59 40.04 1.51 28.95
C LEU A 59 40.60 0.21 29.58
N ASP A 60 41.11 -0.69 28.73
CA ASP A 60 41.65 -2.00 29.08
C ASP A 60 40.63 -3.05 29.56
N ALA A 61 39.31 -2.79 29.53
CA ALA A 61 38.30 -3.79 29.79
C ALA A 61 37.97 -4.63 28.52
N PRO A 62 37.56 -5.89 28.67
CA PRO A 62 37.19 -6.73 27.54
C PRO A 62 35.94 -6.21 26.83
N LEU A 63 35.91 -6.23 25.49
CA LEU A 63 34.78 -5.84 24.70
C LEU A 63 33.62 -6.84 24.85
N PRO A 64 32.34 -6.37 24.94
CA PRO A 64 31.21 -7.25 25.00
C PRO A 64 31.00 -7.98 23.65
N THR A 65 30.41 -9.17 23.74
CA THR A 65 30.05 -9.92 22.53
C THR A 65 28.84 -9.26 21.87
N VAL A 66 28.96 -8.95 20.59
CA VAL A 66 27.88 -8.43 19.76
C VAL A 66 27.36 -9.52 18.84
N GLY A 67 26.09 -9.48 18.51
CA GLY A 67 25.48 -10.50 17.64
C GLY A 67 24.11 -10.07 17.13
N VAL A 68 23.67 -10.75 16.08
CA VAL A 68 22.34 -10.59 15.49
C VAL A 68 21.71 -11.98 15.41
N GLU A 69 20.51 -12.09 15.94
CA GLU A 69 19.66 -13.26 15.75
C GLU A 69 18.65 -12.91 14.65
N SER A 70 18.73 -13.60 13.54
CA SER A 70 17.87 -13.37 12.39
C SER A 70 17.20 -14.66 11.92
N GLU A 71 16.09 -14.52 11.23
CA GLU A 71 15.36 -15.60 10.59
C GLU A 71 15.09 -15.24 9.13
N LEU A 72 15.38 -16.18 8.23
CA LEU A 72 15.00 -16.04 6.83
C LEU A 72 13.49 -16.24 6.67
N GLN A 73 12.83 -15.24 6.10
CA GLN A 73 11.42 -15.30 5.77
C GLN A 73 11.23 -15.23 4.26
N GLN A 74 10.19 -15.88 3.80
CA GLN A 74 9.78 -15.87 2.40
C GLN A 74 8.43 -15.17 2.26
N THR A 75 8.33 -14.28 1.28
CA THR A 75 7.06 -13.66 0.87
C THR A 75 6.81 -13.99 -0.61
N ASP A 76 5.67 -14.61 -0.89
CA ASP A 76 5.23 -14.86 -2.26
C ASP A 76 4.56 -13.62 -2.85
N LEU A 77 4.85 -13.34 -4.12
CA LEU A 77 4.19 -12.27 -4.84
C LEU A 77 2.76 -12.69 -5.20
N SER A 78 1.83 -11.78 -4.99
CA SER A 78 0.44 -11.93 -5.37
C SER A 78 0.18 -11.36 -6.76
N ILE A 79 -0.81 -11.87 -7.46
CA ILE A 79 -1.25 -11.32 -8.73
C ILE A 79 -2.31 -10.25 -8.46
N ILE A 80 -2.05 -9.03 -8.96
CA ILE A 80 -3.05 -7.99 -9.11
C ILE A 80 -3.51 -8.02 -10.55
N GLY A 81 -4.76 -8.36 -10.79
CA GLY A 81 -5.23 -8.45 -12.16
C GLY A 81 -6.65 -8.92 -12.29
N GLY A 82 -7.04 -9.14 -13.53
CA GLY A 82 -8.37 -9.61 -13.89
C GLY A 82 -8.50 -9.77 -15.39
N GLU A 83 -9.59 -10.36 -15.81
CA GLU A 83 -9.93 -10.57 -17.20
C GLU A 83 -11.17 -9.77 -17.57
N MET A 84 -11.15 -9.17 -18.74
CA MET A 84 -12.29 -8.49 -19.34
C MET A 84 -12.74 -9.26 -20.56
N GLU A 85 -14.03 -9.54 -20.66
CA GLU A 85 -14.62 -10.22 -21.80
C GLU A 85 -15.68 -9.35 -22.47
N VAL A 86 -15.84 -9.54 -23.77
CA VAL A 86 -16.91 -8.92 -24.54
C VAL A 86 -17.42 -9.91 -25.61
N GLY A 87 -18.71 -10.09 -25.68
CA GLY A 87 -19.35 -10.92 -26.72
C GLY A 87 -19.11 -10.36 -28.12
N GLU A 88 -19.05 -11.24 -29.11
CA GLU A 88 -18.76 -10.91 -30.51
C GLU A 88 -19.69 -9.80 -31.03
N ASP A 89 -21.00 -9.94 -30.83
CA ASP A 89 -21.99 -8.99 -31.36
C ASP A 89 -21.86 -7.61 -30.73
N THR A 90 -21.57 -7.57 -29.40
CA THR A 90 -21.36 -6.32 -28.67
C THR A 90 -20.09 -5.63 -29.13
N ALA A 91 -19.00 -6.37 -29.31
CA ALA A 91 -17.74 -5.85 -29.84
C ALA A 91 -17.93 -5.26 -31.23
N ARG A 92 -18.63 -5.98 -32.11
CA ARG A 92 -18.95 -5.54 -33.48
C ARG A 92 -19.77 -4.25 -33.50
N LYS A 93 -20.78 -4.14 -32.63
CA LYS A 93 -21.64 -2.94 -32.50
C LYS A 93 -20.84 -1.71 -32.01
N LEU A 94 -19.81 -1.88 -31.27
CA LEU A 94 -19.02 -0.81 -30.65
C LEU A 94 -17.71 -0.46 -31.40
N GLY A 95 -17.53 -0.97 -32.61
CA GLY A 95 -16.40 -0.66 -33.47
C GLY A 95 -15.23 -1.65 -33.34
N GLY A 96 -15.50 -2.86 -32.86
CA GLY A 96 -14.55 -3.94 -32.70
C GLY A 96 -13.99 -4.09 -31.29
N PRO A 97 -13.31 -5.22 -31.02
CA PRO A 97 -12.80 -5.54 -29.68
C PRO A 97 -11.76 -4.52 -29.18
N ALA A 98 -10.86 -4.06 -30.03
CA ALA A 98 -9.86 -3.06 -29.67
C ALA A 98 -10.48 -1.74 -29.21
N ALA A 99 -11.51 -1.25 -29.94
CA ALA A 99 -12.21 -0.01 -29.57
C ALA A 99 -13.02 -0.15 -28.26
N TYR A 100 -13.57 -1.34 -28.01
CA TYR A 100 -14.24 -1.66 -26.76
C TYR A 100 -13.27 -1.63 -25.58
N PHE A 101 -12.19 -2.40 -25.66
CA PHE A 101 -11.20 -2.50 -24.58
C PHE A 101 -10.49 -1.16 -24.33
N ALA A 102 -10.15 -0.39 -25.36
CA ALA A 102 -9.55 0.94 -25.20
C ALA A 102 -10.43 1.88 -24.33
N ARG A 103 -11.76 1.79 -24.48
CA ARG A 103 -12.70 2.60 -23.68
C ARG A 103 -12.94 2.05 -22.27
N LYS A 104 -12.89 0.73 -22.10
CA LYS A 104 -13.26 0.06 -20.84
C LYS A 104 -12.07 -0.29 -19.95
N ALA A 105 -10.85 -0.34 -20.47
CA ALA A 105 -9.67 -0.69 -19.71
C ALA A 105 -9.39 0.31 -18.56
N THR A 106 -9.39 1.61 -18.84
CA THR A 106 -9.04 2.63 -17.84
C THR A 106 -9.88 2.54 -16.55
N PRO A 107 -11.25 2.52 -16.59
CA PRO A 107 -12.01 2.40 -15.35
C PRO A 107 -11.80 1.06 -14.61
N VAL A 108 -11.55 -0.02 -15.36
CA VAL A 108 -11.23 -1.33 -14.74
C VAL A 108 -9.89 -1.28 -14.05
N LEU A 109 -8.86 -0.72 -14.70
CA LEU A 109 -7.53 -0.53 -14.12
C LEU A 109 -7.58 0.30 -12.84
N ARG A 110 -8.32 1.42 -12.84
CA ARG A 110 -8.52 2.25 -11.63
C ARG A 110 -9.14 1.46 -10.49
N LYS A 111 -10.21 0.72 -10.76
CA LYS A 111 -10.86 -0.09 -9.73
C LYS A 111 -9.97 -1.22 -9.21
N THR A 112 -9.17 -1.81 -10.08
CA THR A 112 -8.15 -2.81 -9.69
C THR A 112 -7.11 -2.18 -8.75
N GLY A 113 -6.61 -0.98 -9.07
CA GLY A 113 -5.69 -0.25 -8.20
C GLY A 113 -6.27 0.08 -6.82
N MET A 114 -7.53 0.57 -6.77
CA MET A 114 -8.23 0.81 -5.51
C MET A 114 -8.32 -0.47 -4.65
N SER A 115 -8.65 -1.61 -5.27
CA SER A 115 -8.76 -2.90 -4.57
C SER A 115 -7.40 -3.40 -4.09
N ALA A 116 -6.36 -3.19 -4.88
CA ALA A 116 -4.98 -3.53 -4.52
C ALA A 116 -4.49 -2.70 -3.34
N GLU A 117 -4.70 -1.37 -3.38
CA GLU A 117 -4.32 -0.48 -2.28
C GLU A 117 -5.05 -0.84 -0.99
N ARG A 118 -6.36 -1.09 -1.06
CA ARG A 118 -7.13 -1.54 0.10
C ARG A 118 -6.54 -2.82 0.71
N ARG A 119 -6.13 -3.78 -0.12
CA ARG A 119 -5.51 -5.01 0.35
C ARG A 119 -4.16 -4.77 1.03
N VAL A 120 -3.33 -3.86 0.49
CA VAL A 120 -2.07 -3.44 1.11
C VAL A 120 -2.31 -2.82 2.49
N LEU A 121 -3.32 -1.95 2.61
CA LEU A 121 -3.64 -1.26 3.86
C LEU A 121 -4.15 -2.23 4.94
N TYR A 122 -5.12 -3.09 4.61
CA TYR A 122 -5.79 -3.96 5.60
C TYR A 122 -5.05 -5.27 5.82
N ASN A 123 -4.82 -6.05 4.77
CA ASN A 123 -4.17 -7.36 4.85
C ASN A 123 -2.63 -7.26 4.93
N GLY A 124 -2.06 -6.12 4.53
CA GLY A 124 -0.66 -5.81 4.72
C GLY A 124 -0.43 -5.12 6.06
N PHE A 125 -0.40 -3.79 6.05
CA PHE A 125 0.05 -2.99 7.20
C PHE A 125 -0.79 -3.15 8.46
N ARG A 126 -2.14 -3.08 8.37
CA ARG A 126 -3.01 -3.18 9.55
C ARG A 126 -2.90 -4.55 10.21
N GLU A 127 -3.02 -5.62 9.44
CA GLU A 127 -2.93 -6.99 9.98
C GLU A 127 -1.55 -7.29 10.56
N PHE A 128 -0.49 -6.76 9.95
CA PHE A 128 0.88 -6.88 10.45
C PHE A 128 1.06 -6.16 11.79
N ALA A 129 0.55 -4.92 11.93
CA ALA A 129 0.58 -4.19 13.20
C ALA A 129 -0.19 -4.92 14.30
N ILE A 130 -1.39 -5.47 13.99
CA ILE A 130 -2.21 -6.24 14.94
C ILE A 130 -1.48 -7.49 15.40
N LYS A 131 -0.92 -8.28 14.49
CA LYS A 131 -0.19 -9.52 14.82
C LYS A 131 1.01 -9.29 15.73
N ASN A 132 1.64 -8.15 15.62
CA ASN A 132 2.84 -7.79 16.39
C ASN A 132 2.55 -6.92 17.62
N ASN A 133 1.27 -6.76 18.01
CA ASN A 133 0.86 -5.92 19.14
C ASN A 133 1.32 -4.46 19.06
N ASN A 134 1.60 -3.95 17.85
CA ASN A 134 1.99 -2.56 17.63
C ASN A 134 0.76 -1.70 17.26
N VAL A 135 -0.24 -1.76 18.13
CA VAL A 135 -1.59 -1.18 17.91
C VAL A 135 -2.05 -0.39 19.11
N ILE A 136 -2.73 0.70 18.86
CA ILE A 136 -3.38 1.54 19.86
C ILE A 136 -4.90 1.49 19.60
N SER A 137 -5.71 1.20 20.63
CA SER A 137 -7.17 1.28 20.51
C SER A 137 -7.68 2.66 20.88
N ALA A 138 -8.49 3.27 20.02
CA ALA A 138 -9.19 4.50 20.35
C ALA A 138 -10.46 4.25 21.20
N GLY A 139 -10.84 2.97 21.41
CA GLY A 139 -11.92 2.57 22.30
C GLY A 139 -13.31 2.49 21.66
N GLY A 140 -13.42 2.63 20.34
CA GLY A 140 -14.66 2.39 19.61
C GLY A 140 -15.15 0.96 19.71
N SER A 141 -16.43 0.77 20.01
CA SER A 141 -17.09 -0.54 20.15
C SER A 141 -18.17 -0.77 19.10
N SER A 142 -18.28 0.13 18.12
CA SER A 142 -19.24 0.05 17.03
C SER A 142 -18.63 -0.60 15.79
N ASN A 143 -19.50 -0.97 14.82
CA ASN A 143 -19.06 -1.40 13.49
C ASN A 143 -18.89 -0.21 12.53
N ALA A 144 -18.61 0.99 13.07
CA ALA A 144 -18.46 2.23 12.33
C ALA A 144 -17.05 2.83 12.51
N ASN A 145 -16.06 1.98 12.68
CA ASN A 145 -14.70 2.38 13.00
C ASN A 145 -13.90 2.79 11.76
N TYR A 146 -12.80 3.49 12.04
CA TYR A 146 -11.74 3.84 11.09
C TYR A 146 -10.39 3.40 11.65
N THR A 147 -9.44 3.22 10.75
CA THR A 147 -8.04 2.93 11.09
C THR A 147 -7.14 4.09 10.65
N ILE A 148 -6.12 4.38 11.46
CA ILE A 148 -5.00 5.25 11.12
C ILE A 148 -3.75 4.37 11.14
N LEU A 149 -2.94 4.44 10.09
CA LEU A 149 -1.70 3.69 9.97
C LEU A 149 -0.51 4.64 9.98
N CYS A 150 0.56 4.26 10.63
CA CYS A 150 1.87 4.89 10.50
C CYS A 150 2.85 3.85 9.97
N VAL A 151 3.52 4.18 8.87
CA VAL A 151 4.49 3.30 8.23
C VAL A 151 5.78 4.05 8.00
N HIS A 152 6.86 3.51 8.54
CA HIS A 152 8.22 3.98 8.31
C HIS A 152 8.89 3.06 7.28
N TYR A 153 9.09 3.58 6.07
CA TYR A 153 9.71 2.82 5.00
C TYR A 153 11.23 2.77 5.18
N VAL A 154 11.73 1.58 5.36
CA VAL A 154 13.17 1.30 5.47
C VAL A 154 13.56 0.30 4.38
N PRO A 155 14.58 0.59 3.55
CA PRO A 155 15.05 -0.32 2.53
C PRO A 155 15.38 -1.70 3.11
N GLY A 156 14.92 -2.75 2.43
CA GLY A 156 15.14 -4.13 2.87
C GLY A 156 14.27 -4.59 4.06
N GLU A 157 13.52 -3.68 4.73
CA GLU A 157 12.68 -4.05 5.87
C GLU A 157 11.19 -3.85 5.59
N ILE A 158 10.78 -2.64 5.19
CA ILE A 158 9.38 -2.31 4.85
C ILE A 158 9.34 -1.73 3.46
N THR A 159 9.03 -2.55 2.46
CA THR A 159 8.98 -2.17 1.04
C THR A 159 7.95 -2.97 0.27
N GLY A 160 7.50 -2.42 -0.86
CA GLY A 160 6.82 -3.21 -1.88
C GLY A 160 7.83 -4.02 -2.68
N VAL A 161 7.41 -5.15 -3.23
CA VAL A 161 8.26 -6.03 -4.03
C VAL A 161 7.59 -6.27 -5.38
N TYR A 162 8.36 -6.13 -6.46
CA TYR A 162 7.89 -6.42 -7.82
C TYR A 162 8.69 -7.56 -8.45
N ASP A 163 8.12 -8.19 -9.48
CA ASP A 163 8.74 -9.30 -10.20
C ASP A 163 9.92 -8.81 -11.04
N ALA A 164 11.13 -9.17 -10.62
CA ALA A 164 12.37 -8.83 -11.31
C ALA A 164 12.50 -9.48 -12.70
N GLU A 165 12.03 -10.72 -12.85
CA GLU A 165 12.08 -11.43 -14.14
C GLU A 165 11.09 -10.81 -15.14
N GLY A 166 9.86 -10.54 -14.70
CA GLY A 166 8.87 -9.84 -15.49
C GLY A 166 9.29 -8.42 -15.85
N PHE A 167 10.02 -7.75 -14.98
CA PHE A 167 10.61 -6.44 -15.25
C PHE A 167 11.68 -6.51 -16.35
N GLY A 168 12.61 -7.46 -16.26
CA GLY A 168 13.63 -7.67 -17.28
C GLY A 168 13.05 -7.96 -18.67
N ASP A 169 11.94 -8.68 -18.74
CA ASP A 169 11.18 -8.97 -19.97
C ASP A 169 10.26 -7.83 -20.41
N GLY A 170 10.15 -6.75 -19.64
CA GLY A 170 9.21 -5.62 -19.90
C GLY A 170 7.74 -5.99 -19.71
N LYS A 171 7.44 -7.01 -18.90
CA LYS A 171 6.09 -7.57 -18.67
C LYS A 171 5.57 -7.42 -17.25
N THR A 172 6.15 -6.56 -16.45
CA THR A 172 5.72 -6.32 -15.07
C THR A 172 4.24 -5.94 -14.98
N PHE A 173 3.73 -5.23 -15.99
CA PHE A 173 2.33 -4.84 -16.14
C PHE A 173 1.80 -5.40 -17.47
N ASP A 174 1.43 -6.68 -17.49
CA ASP A 174 0.97 -7.37 -18.69
C ASP A 174 -0.52 -7.08 -18.94
N LEU A 175 -0.78 -6.23 -19.94
CA LEU A 175 -2.11 -6.02 -20.50
C LEU A 175 -2.14 -6.67 -21.88
N ALA A 176 -2.58 -7.90 -21.95
CA ALA A 176 -2.49 -8.71 -23.15
C ALA A 176 -3.86 -9.27 -23.59
N PRO A 177 -4.11 -9.39 -24.92
CA PRO A 177 -5.30 -10.04 -25.40
C PRO A 177 -5.24 -11.55 -25.11
N ILE A 178 -6.36 -12.10 -24.66
CA ILE A 178 -6.54 -13.55 -24.48
C ILE A 178 -6.67 -14.20 -25.87
N ALA A 179 -6.19 -15.42 -26.02
CA ALA A 179 -6.20 -16.18 -27.28
C ALA A 179 -5.61 -15.41 -28.48
N GLY A 180 -4.60 -14.55 -28.24
CA GLY A 180 -4.01 -13.73 -29.29
C GLY A 180 -4.95 -12.72 -29.93
N GLY A 181 -6.03 -12.36 -29.25
CA GLY A 181 -7.07 -11.44 -29.76
C GLY A 181 -8.13 -12.10 -30.62
N ASN A 182 -8.12 -13.44 -30.72
CA ASN A 182 -9.14 -14.20 -31.44
C ASN A 182 -10.36 -14.50 -30.54
N LEU A 183 -11.49 -14.82 -31.18
CA LEU A 183 -12.66 -15.34 -30.50
C LEU A 183 -12.37 -16.68 -29.81
N TYR A 184 -12.84 -16.82 -28.58
CA TYR A 184 -12.81 -18.07 -27.84
C TYR A 184 -14.13 -18.30 -27.10
N LYS A 185 -14.34 -19.51 -26.62
CA LYS A 185 -15.49 -19.83 -25.78
C LYS A 185 -15.14 -19.60 -24.32
N ASN A 186 -15.91 -18.76 -23.61
CA ASN A 186 -15.80 -18.61 -22.17
C ASN A 186 -16.37 -19.81 -21.42
N ALA A 187 -16.32 -19.78 -20.11
CA ALA A 187 -16.85 -20.86 -19.23
C ALA A 187 -18.36 -21.10 -19.43
N GLU A 188 -19.09 -20.10 -19.89
CA GLU A 188 -20.52 -20.16 -20.17
C GLU A 188 -20.83 -20.63 -21.60
N GLY A 189 -19.82 -20.95 -22.39
CA GLY A 189 -19.94 -21.40 -23.78
C GLY A 189 -20.21 -20.31 -24.81
N GLN A 190 -20.14 -19.03 -24.42
CA GLN A 190 -20.32 -17.89 -25.32
C GLN A 190 -19.05 -17.59 -26.09
N LEU A 191 -19.19 -17.11 -27.32
CA LEU A 191 -18.06 -16.60 -28.12
C LEU A 191 -17.73 -15.17 -27.70
N VAL A 192 -16.51 -14.99 -27.17
CA VAL A 192 -16.06 -13.72 -26.60
C VAL A 192 -14.65 -13.37 -27.08
N TYR A 193 -14.37 -12.07 -27.07
CA TYR A 193 -13.00 -11.55 -27.04
C TYR A 193 -12.60 -11.26 -25.61
N GLY A 194 -11.34 -11.54 -25.25
CA GLY A 194 -10.84 -11.30 -23.90
C GLY A 194 -9.56 -10.46 -23.87
N MET A 195 -9.40 -9.72 -22.79
CA MET A 195 -8.18 -9.00 -22.43
C MET A 195 -7.87 -9.28 -20.97
N ARG A 196 -6.64 -9.65 -20.67
CA ARG A 196 -6.17 -9.86 -19.29
C ARG A 196 -5.25 -8.73 -18.85
N LEU A 197 -5.41 -8.33 -17.61
CA LEU A 197 -4.43 -7.55 -16.86
C LEU A 197 -3.79 -8.48 -15.84
N LYS A 198 -2.46 -8.47 -15.75
CA LYS A 198 -1.71 -9.26 -14.78
C LYS A 198 -0.48 -8.48 -14.33
N THR A 199 -0.36 -8.28 -13.02
CA THR A 199 0.79 -7.63 -12.40
C THR A 199 1.15 -8.42 -11.16
N TYR A 200 2.42 -8.66 -10.95
CA TYR A 200 2.91 -9.30 -9.74
C TYR A 200 3.34 -8.25 -8.73
N PHE A 201 2.86 -8.40 -7.52
CA PHE A 201 3.10 -7.49 -6.43
C PHE A 201 3.22 -8.25 -5.12
N GLY A 202 4.20 -7.88 -4.31
CA GLY A 202 4.38 -8.37 -2.95
C GLY A 202 4.60 -7.22 -1.98
N LEU A 203 4.48 -7.51 -0.69
CA LEU A 203 4.78 -6.59 0.38
C LEU A 203 5.74 -7.27 1.35
N GLN A 204 6.93 -6.71 1.50
CA GLN A 204 7.92 -7.15 2.47
C GLN A 204 7.72 -6.40 3.77
N LEU A 205 7.52 -7.13 4.86
CA LEU A 205 7.30 -6.60 6.21
C LEU A 205 8.22 -7.37 7.16
N ALA A 206 9.49 -6.94 7.25
CA ALA A 206 10.52 -7.64 8.02
C ALA A 206 10.58 -7.18 9.48
N ASN A 207 10.30 -5.91 9.75
CA ASN A 207 10.44 -5.33 11.07
C ASN A 207 9.12 -4.76 11.59
N PRO A 208 8.57 -5.34 12.68
CA PRO A 208 7.30 -4.88 13.25
C PRO A 208 7.36 -3.49 13.87
N ASP A 209 8.53 -3.01 14.26
CA ASP A 209 8.72 -1.72 14.91
C ASP A 209 8.51 -0.53 13.96
N TYR A 210 8.38 -0.76 12.66
CA TYR A 210 8.21 0.29 11.66
C TYR A 210 6.78 0.44 11.13
N VAL A 211 5.86 -0.37 11.63
CA VAL A 211 4.43 -0.28 11.28
C VAL A 211 3.61 -0.23 12.54
N SER A 212 2.86 0.83 12.74
CA SER A 212 1.94 0.98 13.87
C SER A 212 0.55 1.40 13.40
N ALA A 213 -0.47 1.07 14.17
CA ALA A 213 -1.86 1.37 13.83
C ALA A 213 -2.64 1.94 15.02
N ILE A 214 -3.56 2.87 14.76
CA ILE A 214 -4.66 3.19 15.67
C ILE A 214 -5.91 2.59 15.05
N VAL A 215 -6.59 1.75 15.80
CA VAL A 215 -7.84 1.10 15.37
C VAL A 215 -8.99 1.49 16.28
N ASN A 216 -10.20 1.08 15.92
CA ASN A 216 -11.41 1.37 16.70
C ASN A 216 -11.69 2.88 16.86
N CYS A 217 -11.42 3.67 15.82
CA CYS A 217 -11.72 5.09 15.80
C CYS A 217 -13.17 5.31 15.32
N ASP A 218 -14.13 5.51 16.22
CA ASP A 218 -15.51 5.83 15.86
C ASP A 218 -15.73 7.34 15.79
N ILE A 219 -15.88 7.87 14.58
CA ILE A 219 -16.12 9.30 14.33
C ILE A 219 -17.59 9.61 14.01
N THR A 220 -18.47 8.63 14.03
CA THR A 220 -19.85 8.78 13.57
C THR A 220 -20.82 9.15 14.69
N ASN A 221 -20.46 8.89 15.94
CA ASN A 221 -21.30 9.18 17.09
C ASN A 221 -21.24 10.68 17.45
N ASP A 222 -22.34 11.39 17.23
CA ASP A 222 -22.44 12.84 17.34
C ASP A 222 -22.62 13.34 18.78
N THR A 223 -22.72 12.45 19.77
CA THR A 223 -22.80 12.79 21.19
C THR A 223 -21.40 12.94 21.77
N ALA A 224 -21.13 14.08 22.42
CA ALA A 224 -19.80 14.43 22.92
C ALA A 224 -19.16 13.41 23.88
N ASP A 225 -19.99 12.60 24.57
CA ASP A 225 -19.54 11.60 25.56
C ASP A 225 -19.21 10.23 24.97
N SER A 226 -19.51 9.98 23.69
CA SER A 226 -19.31 8.66 23.06
C SER A 226 -18.32 8.68 21.89
N ARG A 227 -17.63 9.80 21.69
CA ARG A 227 -16.59 9.92 20.66
C ARG A 227 -15.33 9.20 21.10
N THR A 228 -15.05 8.11 20.43
CA THR A 228 -13.82 7.34 20.60
C THR A 228 -12.82 7.75 19.51
N PHE A 229 -12.45 9.03 19.57
CA PHE A 229 -11.49 9.60 18.64
C PHE A 229 -10.08 9.44 19.15
N PRO A 230 -9.11 9.32 18.24
CA PRO A 230 -7.72 9.38 18.63
C PRO A 230 -7.42 10.78 19.21
N THR A 231 -6.82 10.82 20.38
CA THR A 231 -6.29 12.04 20.97
C THR A 231 -4.98 12.43 20.29
N ALA A 232 -4.54 13.69 20.45
CA ALA A 232 -3.23 14.12 19.97
C ALA A 232 -2.10 13.24 20.52
N MET A 233 -2.18 12.84 21.80
CA MET A 233 -1.22 11.94 22.44
C MET A 233 -1.17 10.57 21.78
N MET A 234 -2.31 9.99 21.39
CA MET A 234 -2.33 8.69 20.66
C MET A 234 -1.65 8.79 19.29
N ILE A 235 -1.76 9.94 18.61
CA ILE A 235 -1.05 10.14 17.33
C ILE A 235 0.46 10.27 17.57
N ASP A 236 0.87 10.95 18.64
CA ASP A 236 2.29 11.04 19.00
C ASP A 236 2.84 9.68 19.42
N ASP A 237 2.08 8.90 20.19
CA ASP A 237 2.44 7.51 20.54
C ASP A 237 2.51 6.61 19.29
N LEU A 238 1.62 6.79 18.31
CA LEU A 238 1.66 6.10 17.03
C LEU A 238 2.99 6.34 16.30
N LEU A 239 3.47 7.59 16.30
CA LEU A 239 4.75 7.94 15.69
C LEU A 239 5.94 7.33 16.44
N VAL A 240 5.89 7.33 17.77
CA VAL A 240 6.92 6.70 18.62
C VAL A 240 6.96 5.20 18.37
N ASN A 241 5.81 4.53 18.34
CA ASN A 241 5.70 3.10 18.11
C ASN A 241 6.18 2.67 16.72
N ALA A 242 6.00 3.54 15.71
CA ALA A 242 6.52 3.31 14.36
C ALA A 242 7.98 3.77 14.20
N LYS A 243 8.66 4.21 15.26
CA LYS A 243 10.02 4.78 15.21
C LYS A 243 10.14 5.81 14.09
N ALA A 244 9.20 6.78 14.06
CA ALA A 244 9.07 7.74 12.98
C ALA A 244 10.39 8.46 12.68
N GLY A 245 10.78 8.47 11.41
CA GLY A 245 12.01 9.10 10.90
C GLY A 245 11.80 9.65 9.50
N GLN A 246 12.87 9.71 8.73
CA GLN A 246 12.77 10.02 7.31
C GLN A 246 11.98 8.91 6.60
N ASN A 247 11.19 9.26 5.59
CA ASN A 247 10.30 8.32 4.85
C ASN A 247 9.19 7.67 5.70
N THR A 248 8.74 8.35 6.75
CA THR A 248 7.57 7.95 7.52
C THR A 248 6.35 8.68 7.00
N PHE A 249 5.22 7.96 6.91
CA PHE A 249 3.94 8.50 6.46
C PHE A 249 2.82 8.03 7.37
N ILE A 250 1.85 8.94 7.59
CA ILE A 250 0.58 8.61 8.25
C ILE A 250 -0.45 8.40 7.14
N PHE A 251 -1.14 7.27 7.16
CA PHE A 251 -2.23 6.95 6.23
C PHE A 251 -3.57 6.93 6.94
N CYS A 252 -4.55 7.61 6.38
CA CYS A 252 -5.90 7.61 6.94
C CYS A 252 -6.96 7.93 5.88
N HIS A 253 -8.24 7.71 6.25
CA HIS A 253 -9.36 8.19 5.45
C HIS A 253 -9.46 9.73 5.49
N PRO A 254 -9.88 10.42 4.42
CA PRO A 254 -10.02 11.88 4.40
C PRO A 254 -10.89 12.49 5.51
N LYS A 255 -11.92 11.77 5.97
CA LYS A 255 -12.74 12.21 7.12
C LYS A 255 -11.94 12.24 8.42
N VAL A 256 -11.09 11.24 8.65
CA VAL A 256 -10.21 11.19 9.82
C VAL A 256 -9.22 12.35 9.78
N LYS A 257 -8.62 12.63 8.62
CA LYS A 257 -7.74 13.79 8.43
C LYS A 257 -8.44 15.11 8.78
N SER A 258 -9.68 15.29 8.33
CA SER A 258 -10.48 16.48 8.64
C SER A 258 -10.67 16.63 10.16
N TYR A 259 -10.87 15.51 10.86
CA TYR A 259 -10.97 15.50 12.31
C TYR A 259 -9.63 15.84 12.99
N LEU A 260 -8.52 15.24 12.54
CA LEU A 260 -7.18 15.56 13.07
C LEU A 260 -6.88 17.06 12.96
N GLY A 261 -7.28 17.70 11.85
CA GLY A 261 -7.17 19.15 11.67
C GLY A 261 -8.02 19.97 12.63
N SER A 262 -9.05 19.38 13.26
CA SER A 262 -9.88 20.05 14.29
C SER A 262 -9.30 19.92 15.70
N ILE A 263 -8.56 18.86 15.99
CA ILE A 263 -7.91 18.64 17.29
C ILE A 263 -6.68 19.54 17.41
N ASN A 264 -5.87 19.57 16.39
CA ASN A 264 -4.64 20.35 16.35
C ASN A 264 -4.46 20.96 14.96
N LYS A 265 -3.84 22.13 14.90
CA LYS A 265 -3.51 22.74 13.62
C LYS A 265 -2.45 21.90 12.93
N LEU A 266 -2.82 21.27 11.82
CA LEU A 266 -1.88 20.51 11.02
C LEU A 266 -0.82 21.42 10.42
N ASP A 267 0.42 20.96 10.47
CA ASP A 267 1.53 21.60 9.77
C ASP A 267 1.37 21.45 8.26
N ARG A 268 1.89 22.41 7.51
CA ARG A 268 1.90 22.33 6.06
C ARG A 268 3.31 22.18 5.55
N LEU A 269 3.62 21.03 5.01
CA LEU A 269 4.85 20.77 4.30
C LEU A 269 4.70 21.20 2.84
N THR A 270 5.63 21.98 2.34
CA THR A 270 5.70 22.36 0.93
C THR A 270 6.72 21.48 0.24
N ILE A 271 6.27 20.59 -0.63
CA ILE A 271 7.15 19.81 -1.51
C ILE A 271 7.33 20.61 -2.79
N GLN A 272 8.55 21.05 -3.05
CA GLN A 272 8.91 21.74 -4.28
C GLN A 272 9.37 20.73 -5.32
N ASN A 273 8.56 20.53 -6.34
CA ASN A 273 8.98 19.89 -7.58
C ASN A 273 9.31 20.98 -8.61
N ASN A 274 10.14 20.67 -9.60
CA ASN A 274 10.67 21.63 -10.57
C ASN A 274 9.64 22.55 -11.27
N HIS A 275 8.34 22.23 -11.20
CA HIS A 275 7.28 22.99 -11.86
C HIS A 275 6.08 23.35 -10.98
N PHE A 276 5.90 22.68 -9.85
CA PHE A 276 4.76 22.91 -8.94
C PHE A 276 5.17 22.74 -7.48
N SER A 277 4.64 23.59 -6.61
CA SER A 277 4.71 23.39 -5.17
C SER A 277 3.41 22.73 -4.69
N THR A 278 3.50 21.53 -4.13
CA THR A 278 2.36 20.85 -3.52
C THR A 278 2.44 20.99 -2.01
N GLN A 279 1.35 21.42 -1.40
CA GLN A 279 1.24 21.48 0.06
C GLN A 279 0.62 20.17 0.56
N ILE A 280 1.29 19.50 1.47
CA ILE A 280 0.81 18.29 2.15
C ILE A 280 0.65 18.63 3.63
N ASP A 281 -0.48 18.22 4.21
CA ASP A 281 -0.69 18.36 5.64
C ASP A 281 0.18 17.34 6.39
N ALA A 282 0.75 17.75 7.52
CA ALA A 282 1.64 16.94 8.31
C ALA A 282 1.29 17.01 9.80
N TRP A 283 1.70 16.00 10.55
CA TRP A 283 1.67 15.95 12.00
C TRP A 283 3.10 15.83 12.52
N ASN A 284 3.56 16.78 13.30
CA ASN A 284 4.94 16.83 13.81
C ASN A 284 6.00 16.60 12.71
N GLY A 285 5.78 17.17 11.51
CA GLY A 285 6.70 17.01 10.37
C GLY A 285 6.53 15.71 9.58
N VAL A 286 5.66 14.79 10.00
CA VAL A 286 5.35 13.54 9.27
C VAL A 286 4.16 13.79 8.35
N PRO A 287 4.29 13.57 7.02
CA PRO A 287 3.22 13.82 6.07
C PRO A 287 2.03 12.87 6.25
N ILE A 288 0.81 13.44 6.12
CA ILE A 288 -0.44 12.69 6.17
C ILE A 288 -0.94 12.48 4.74
N LEU A 289 -0.93 11.25 4.30
CA LEU A 289 -1.50 10.83 3.02
C LEU A 289 -2.90 10.23 3.24
N THR A 290 -3.84 10.68 2.43
CA THR A 290 -5.22 10.21 2.54
C THR A 290 -5.62 9.39 1.34
N SER A 291 -6.39 8.31 1.59
CA SER A 291 -6.99 7.51 0.54
C SER A 291 -8.47 7.23 0.84
N PHE A 292 -9.29 7.28 -0.20
CA PHE A 292 -10.69 6.83 -0.16
C PHE A 292 -10.82 5.29 -0.18
N ASN A 293 -9.71 4.57 -0.29
CA ASN A 293 -9.68 3.11 -0.28
C ASN A 293 -9.68 2.53 1.15
N PHE A 294 -9.54 3.40 2.17
CA PHE A 294 -9.94 3.05 3.53
C PHE A 294 -11.45 2.91 3.63
N ASP A 295 -11.91 2.03 4.47
CA ASP A 295 -13.33 1.87 4.76
C ASP A 295 -13.92 3.14 5.37
N ASN A 296 -15.08 3.53 4.87
CA ASN A 296 -15.74 4.76 5.30
C ASN A 296 -16.68 4.47 6.49
N GLY A 297 -16.10 4.20 7.67
CA GLY A 297 -16.86 3.89 8.87
C GLY A 297 -17.66 2.59 8.75
N THR A 298 -17.01 1.52 8.34
CA THR A 298 -17.60 0.18 8.23
C THR A 298 -16.65 -0.89 8.77
N GLU A 299 -15.59 -0.48 9.46
CA GLU A 299 -14.64 -1.41 10.05
C GLU A 299 -15.22 -2.02 11.33
N GLU A 300 -15.09 -3.33 11.45
CA GLU A 300 -15.42 -4.06 12.67
C GLU A 300 -14.44 -3.71 13.80
N THR A 301 -14.92 -3.83 15.02
CA THR A 301 -14.09 -3.63 16.22
C THR A 301 -13.00 -4.70 16.28
N VAL A 302 -11.76 -4.27 16.49
CA VAL A 302 -10.62 -5.15 16.71
C VAL A 302 -10.46 -5.36 18.21
N GLU A 303 -10.44 -6.62 18.64
CA GLU A 303 -10.06 -7.00 19.99
C GLU A 303 -8.54 -6.95 20.12
N ILE A 304 -8.03 -6.17 21.09
CA ILE A 304 -6.60 -5.96 21.37
C ILE A 304 -6.30 -6.42 22.79
#